data_d80dad60c6893b3cfea2b9850f2bb01c
#
_entry.id   d80dad60c6893b3cfea2b9850f2bb01c
#
_cell.length_a   1.000
_cell.length_b   1.000
_cell.length_c   1.000
_cell.angle_alpha   90.00
_cell.angle_beta   90.00
_cell.angle_gamma   90.00
#
_symmetry.space_group_name_H-M   'P 1'
#
loop_
_entity.id
_entity.type
_entity.pdbx_description
1 polymer ?
#
loop_
_entity_poly.entity_id
_entity_poly.type
_entity_poly.pdbx_seq_one_letter_code
_entity_poly.pdbx_strand_id
1 'polypeptide(L)'
;MNIANFQFMDDTNNLDRVDLKLLAQLQRDASLSNLELAERVGLSPTPCARRVKRLITDGFIERQVAVLNAEKLGYDLTAHVSISMDRHTPDRFENFEAEIARYEEVVDCSVVTGQSADYLIRVVVKDMKHFEAVLLGKLTRIPGVTGVHSSFVLRKVISRTEIPLT
;
A
#
# COMPACT_ATOMS: atom_id res chain seq x y z
N MET A 1 -7.53 -14.52 -18.16
CA MET A 1 -6.92 -13.27 -17.68
C MET A 1 -5.64 -13.03 -18.46
N ASN A 2 -5.64 -12.00 -19.30
CA ASN A 2 -4.58 -11.81 -20.29
C ASN A 2 -3.45 -11.00 -19.66
N ILE A 3 -2.38 -11.68 -19.25
CA ILE A 3 -1.17 -11.10 -18.63
C ILE A 3 -0.40 -10.21 -19.66
N ALA A 4 -0.87 -10.14 -20.90
CA ALA A 4 -0.18 -9.50 -22.03
C ALA A 4 -0.32 -7.96 -22.10
N ASN A 5 -1.04 -7.31 -21.20
CA ASN A 5 -1.20 -5.85 -21.18
C ASN A 5 -0.53 -5.15 -19.99
N PHE A 6 0.46 -5.78 -19.36
CA PHE A 6 1.43 -5.03 -18.60
C PHE A 6 2.39 -4.36 -19.61
N GLN A 7 1.87 -3.39 -20.33
CA GLN A 7 2.71 -2.41 -21.00
C GLN A 7 3.37 -1.62 -19.88
N PHE A 8 4.63 -1.96 -19.56
CA PHE A 8 5.54 -1.01 -18.93
C PHE A 8 5.63 0.17 -19.90
N MET A 9 4.72 1.13 -19.73
CA MET A 9 4.93 2.46 -20.29
C MET A 9 6.20 2.95 -19.60
N ASP A 10 7.21 3.22 -20.39
CA ASP A 10 8.51 3.72 -19.97
C ASP A 10 8.38 5.21 -19.60
N ASP A 11 7.45 5.50 -18.65
CA ASP A 11 7.18 6.85 -18.11
C ASP A 11 8.36 7.35 -17.25
N THR A 12 9.29 6.47 -16.88
CA THR A 12 10.54 6.86 -16.21
C THR A 12 11.43 7.72 -17.09
N ASN A 13 11.19 7.73 -18.41
CA ASN A 13 11.96 8.50 -19.39
C ASN A 13 11.72 10.03 -19.31
N ASN A 14 10.83 10.49 -18.44
CA ASN A 14 10.50 11.93 -18.28
C ASN A 14 10.99 12.52 -16.95
N LEU A 15 11.72 11.78 -16.12
CA LEU A 15 12.30 12.23 -14.86
C LEU A 15 13.77 12.62 -15.04
N ASP A 16 14.11 13.84 -14.69
CA ASP A 16 15.51 14.23 -14.60
C ASP A 16 16.10 13.95 -13.19
N ARG A 17 17.41 14.14 -13.04
CA ARG A 17 18.09 13.92 -11.74
C ARG A 17 17.54 14.79 -10.61
N VAL A 18 16.99 15.95 -10.93
CA VAL A 18 16.42 16.86 -9.93
C VAL A 18 15.05 16.35 -9.48
N ASP A 19 14.26 15.80 -10.40
CA ASP A 19 12.98 15.18 -10.08
C ASP A 19 13.18 13.98 -9.15
N LEU A 20 14.16 13.12 -9.43
CA LEU A 20 14.51 12.00 -8.55
C LEU A 20 14.96 12.48 -7.16
N LYS A 21 15.73 13.57 -7.07
CA LYS A 21 16.09 14.18 -5.77
C LYS A 21 14.86 14.70 -5.03
N LEU A 22 13.93 15.36 -5.72
CA LEU A 22 12.66 15.83 -5.13
C LEU A 22 11.86 14.66 -4.57
N LEU A 23 11.65 13.62 -5.35
CA LEU A 23 10.95 12.42 -4.93
C LEU A 23 11.65 11.75 -3.73
N ALA A 24 13.00 11.67 -3.75
CA ALA A 24 13.77 11.10 -2.65
C ALA A 24 13.65 11.90 -1.34
N GLN A 25 13.48 13.21 -1.39
CA GLN A 25 13.22 14.02 -0.19
C GLN A 25 11.79 13.84 0.29
N LEU A 26 10.80 13.93 -0.62
CA LEU A 26 9.39 13.88 -0.29
C LEU A 26 8.93 12.52 0.25
N GLN A 27 9.51 11.41 -0.24
CA GLN A 27 9.16 10.08 0.31
C GLN A 27 9.72 9.84 1.72
N ARG A 28 10.74 10.62 2.15
CA ARG A 28 11.28 10.59 3.52
C ARG A 28 10.53 11.54 4.45
N ASP A 29 10.23 12.72 3.95
CA ASP A 29 9.55 13.77 4.72
C ASP A 29 8.67 14.62 3.80
N ALA A 30 7.38 14.31 3.79
CA ALA A 30 6.40 15.04 3.01
C ALA A 30 5.93 16.35 3.70
N SER A 31 6.40 16.64 4.93
CA SER A 31 6.04 17.85 5.66
C SER A 31 6.93 19.06 5.31
N LEU A 32 8.00 18.85 4.51
CA LEU A 32 8.89 19.91 4.07
C LEU A 32 8.13 21.02 3.35
N SER A 33 8.39 22.25 3.77
CA SER A 33 7.94 23.41 3.02
C SER A 33 8.62 23.48 1.64
N ASN A 34 8.00 24.18 0.70
CA ASN A 34 8.60 24.37 -0.63
C ASN A 34 9.97 25.06 -0.57
N LEU A 35 10.19 25.93 0.41
CA LEU A 35 11.47 26.60 0.60
C LEU A 35 12.55 25.61 1.03
N GLU A 36 12.30 24.82 2.07
CA GLU A 36 13.21 23.79 2.57
C GLU A 36 13.52 22.73 1.50
N LEU A 37 12.49 22.32 0.76
CA LEU A 37 12.66 21.35 -0.33
C LEU A 37 13.54 21.91 -1.46
N ALA A 38 13.32 23.17 -1.86
CA ALA A 38 14.11 23.86 -2.86
C ALA A 38 15.58 23.94 -2.47
N GLU A 39 15.88 24.32 -1.22
CA GLU A 39 17.24 24.36 -0.67
C GLU A 39 17.92 23.00 -0.73
N ARG A 40 17.23 21.92 -0.31
CA ARG A 40 17.78 20.55 -0.30
C ARG A 40 18.13 20.02 -1.68
N VAL A 41 17.41 20.45 -2.72
CA VAL A 41 17.65 19.98 -4.10
C VAL A 41 18.44 20.97 -4.96
N GLY A 42 18.80 22.15 -4.41
CA GLY A 42 19.58 23.19 -5.10
C GLY A 42 18.76 23.94 -6.15
N LEU A 43 17.50 24.23 -5.86
CA LEU A 43 16.61 25.03 -6.70
C LEU A 43 16.18 26.32 -6.02
N SER A 44 15.68 27.28 -6.81
CA SER A 44 14.87 28.35 -6.26
C SER A 44 13.41 27.87 -6.02
N PRO A 45 12.65 28.52 -5.11
CA PRO A 45 11.33 28.05 -4.70
C PRO A 45 10.30 27.87 -5.82
N THR A 46 10.27 28.81 -6.78
CA THR A 46 9.28 28.78 -7.88
C THR A 46 9.44 27.57 -8.81
N PRO A 47 10.62 27.26 -9.38
CA PRO A 47 10.79 26.05 -10.18
C PRO A 47 10.65 24.78 -9.35
N CYS A 48 10.98 24.77 -8.05
CA CYS A 48 10.74 23.65 -7.17
C CYS A 48 9.24 23.34 -7.09
N ALA A 49 8.41 24.31 -6.73
CA ALA A 49 6.96 24.16 -6.65
C ALA A 49 6.34 23.68 -7.96
N ARG A 50 6.80 24.21 -9.10
CA ARG A 50 6.31 23.79 -10.42
C ARG A 50 6.62 22.32 -10.71
N ARG A 51 7.83 21.86 -10.35
CA ARG A 51 8.23 20.46 -10.53
C ARG A 51 7.42 19.52 -9.63
N VAL A 52 7.27 19.85 -8.35
CA VAL A 52 6.45 19.07 -7.42
C VAL A 52 5.01 18.95 -7.92
N LYS A 53 4.41 20.06 -8.37
CA LYS A 53 3.06 20.04 -8.94
C LYS A 53 2.97 19.11 -10.17
N ARG A 54 3.98 19.16 -11.06
CA ARG A 54 4.06 18.25 -12.19
C ARG A 54 4.13 16.80 -11.75
N LEU A 55 5.03 16.44 -10.81
CA LEU A 55 5.19 15.08 -10.29
C LEU A 55 3.90 14.52 -9.68
N ILE A 56 3.09 15.37 -9.04
CA ILE A 56 1.76 15.01 -8.55
C ILE A 56 0.79 14.81 -9.72
N THR A 57 0.75 15.75 -10.66
CA THR A 57 -0.18 15.71 -11.81
C THR A 57 0.10 14.50 -12.72
N ASP A 58 1.38 14.16 -12.91
CA ASP A 58 1.82 13.03 -13.73
C ASP A 58 1.73 11.68 -12.98
N GLY A 59 1.26 11.68 -11.72
CA GLY A 59 1.01 10.47 -10.94
C GLY A 59 2.24 9.82 -10.29
N PHE A 60 3.43 10.45 -10.35
CA PHE A 60 4.62 9.95 -9.63
C PHE A 60 4.47 10.04 -8.11
N ILE A 61 3.61 10.92 -7.63
CA ILE A 61 3.20 11.03 -6.24
C ILE A 61 1.69 10.76 -6.19
N GLU A 62 1.31 9.58 -5.71
CA GLU A 62 -0.10 9.21 -5.59
C GLU A 62 -0.83 10.03 -4.54
N ARG A 63 -0.21 10.16 -3.35
CA ARG A 63 -0.77 10.86 -2.20
C ARG A 63 0.28 11.15 -1.15
N GLN A 64 -0.01 12.11 -0.29
CA GLN A 64 0.76 12.40 0.93
C GLN A 64 -0.11 12.07 2.14
N VAL A 65 0.41 11.27 3.06
CA VAL A 65 -0.32 10.82 4.26
C VAL A 65 0.58 10.90 5.51
N ALA A 66 -0.02 11.10 6.67
CA ALA A 66 0.67 10.90 7.92
C ALA A 66 0.72 9.40 8.25
N VAL A 67 1.90 8.91 8.61
CA VAL A 67 2.06 7.54 9.11
C VAL A 67 1.83 7.56 10.62
N LEU A 68 0.78 6.88 11.07
CA LEU A 68 0.41 6.83 12.47
C LEU A 68 1.11 5.69 13.21
N ASN A 69 1.37 5.91 14.50
CA ASN A 69 1.84 4.84 15.39
C ASN A 69 0.63 4.03 15.87
N ALA A 70 0.43 2.86 15.27
CA ALA A 70 -0.71 1.99 15.56
C ALA A 70 -0.74 1.54 17.03
N GLU A 71 0.40 1.18 17.61
CA GLU A 71 0.50 0.72 19.00
C GLU A 71 0.05 1.82 19.99
N LYS A 72 0.48 3.09 19.77
CA LYS A 72 0.02 4.23 20.58
C LYS A 72 -1.48 4.50 20.46
N LEU A 73 -2.10 4.00 19.41
CA LEU A 73 -3.56 4.09 19.19
C LEU A 73 -4.30 2.82 19.66
N GLY A 74 -3.59 1.89 20.29
CA GLY A 74 -4.18 0.65 20.80
C GLY A 74 -4.43 -0.43 19.76
N TYR A 75 -3.73 -0.38 18.63
CA TYR A 75 -3.76 -1.41 17.59
C TYR A 75 -2.47 -2.24 17.68
N ASP A 76 -2.44 -3.17 18.62
CA ASP A 76 -1.24 -3.91 18.99
C ASP A 76 -1.02 -5.18 18.18
N LEU A 77 -2.00 -5.62 17.39
CA LEU A 77 -1.93 -6.85 16.64
C LEU A 77 -2.00 -6.60 15.13
N THR A 78 -0.97 -7.07 14.43
CA THR A 78 -0.95 -7.12 12.97
C THR A 78 -0.89 -8.57 12.51
N ALA A 79 -1.74 -8.95 11.58
CA ALA A 79 -1.73 -10.26 10.93
C ALA A 79 -1.56 -10.12 9.41
N HIS A 80 -0.76 -11.02 8.83
CA HIS A 80 -0.80 -11.32 7.40
C HIS A 80 -1.69 -12.53 7.20
N VAL A 81 -2.71 -12.39 6.37
CA VAL A 81 -3.71 -13.41 6.15
C VAL A 81 -3.74 -13.79 4.68
N SER A 82 -3.49 -15.06 4.39
CA SER A 82 -3.59 -15.63 3.06
C SER A 82 -5.00 -16.16 2.85
N ILE A 83 -5.62 -15.80 1.75
CA ILE A 83 -6.98 -16.18 1.38
C ILE A 83 -6.96 -17.03 0.11
N SER A 84 -7.66 -18.15 0.13
CA SER A 84 -7.87 -19.01 -1.04
C SER A 84 -9.33 -18.94 -1.49
N MET A 85 -9.54 -18.89 -2.81
CA MET A 85 -10.86 -18.80 -3.43
C MET A 85 -11.28 -20.15 -4.03
N ASP A 86 -12.59 -20.36 -4.15
CA ASP A 86 -13.16 -21.56 -4.78
C ASP A 86 -12.99 -21.57 -6.30
N ARG A 87 -12.93 -20.39 -6.92
CA ARG A 87 -12.85 -20.22 -8.37
C ARG A 87 -12.04 -18.97 -8.71
N HIS A 88 -11.29 -19.05 -9.82
CA HIS A 88 -10.49 -17.95 -10.36
C HIS A 88 -11.23 -17.25 -11.52
N THR A 89 -12.46 -16.81 -11.28
CA THR A 89 -13.27 -16.09 -12.26
C THR A 89 -13.34 -14.61 -11.93
N PRO A 90 -13.42 -13.70 -12.93
CA PRO A 90 -13.46 -12.26 -12.70
C PRO A 90 -14.56 -11.82 -11.73
N ASP A 91 -15.76 -12.35 -11.90
CA ASP A 91 -16.90 -12.06 -11.03
C ASP A 91 -16.65 -12.45 -9.57
N ARG A 92 -15.92 -13.56 -9.35
CA ARG A 92 -15.60 -14.02 -7.99
C ARG A 92 -14.57 -13.10 -7.33
N PHE A 93 -13.57 -12.66 -8.06
CA PHE A 93 -12.57 -11.73 -7.59
C PHE A 93 -13.15 -10.34 -7.34
N GLU A 94 -13.94 -9.80 -8.27
CA GLU A 94 -14.63 -8.51 -8.11
C GLU A 94 -15.51 -8.48 -6.87
N ASN A 95 -16.29 -9.54 -6.62
CA ASN A 95 -17.15 -9.65 -5.45
C ASN A 95 -16.33 -9.70 -4.15
N PHE A 96 -15.24 -10.46 -4.11
CA PHE A 96 -14.34 -10.51 -2.95
C PHE A 96 -13.70 -9.15 -2.69
N GLU A 97 -13.15 -8.52 -3.73
CA GLU A 97 -12.46 -7.22 -3.65
C GLU A 97 -13.41 -6.10 -3.19
N ALA A 98 -14.64 -6.09 -3.70
CA ALA A 98 -15.66 -5.15 -3.27
C ALA A 98 -16.06 -5.33 -1.79
N GLU A 99 -16.10 -6.57 -1.30
CA GLU A 99 -16.44 -6.86 0.09
C GLU A 99 -15.28 -6.55 1.03
N ILE A 100 -14.06 -6.97 0.69
CA ILE A 100 -12.88 -6.75 1.53
C ILE A 100 -12.55 -5.25 1.68
N ALA A 101 -12.82 -4.44 0.66
CA ALA A 101 -12.61 -3.00 0.70
C ALA A 101 -13.48 -2.26 1.73
N ARG A 102 -14.53 -2.89 2.25
CA ARG A 102 -15.40 -2.33 3.30
C ARG A 102 -14.87 -2.56 4.71
N TYR A 103 -13.86 -3.39 4.87
CA TYR A 103 -13.35 -3.77 6.19
C TYR A 103 -12.18 -2.87 6.57
N GLU A 104 -12.44 -1.94 7.50
CA GLU A 104 -11.46 -0.93 7.95
C GLU A 104 -10.21 -1.56 8.59
N GLU A 105 -10.34 -2.77 9.14
CA GLU A 105 -9.23 -3.50 9.72
C GLU A 105 -8.25 -4.04 8.65
N VAL A 106 -8.69 -4.12 7.38
CA VAL A 106 -7.85 -4.53 6.26
C VAL A 106 -7.16 -3.30 5.69
N VAL A 107 -5.88 -3.18 5.90
CA VAL A 107 -5.08 -2.01 5.51
C VAL A 107 -4.26 -2.24 4.25
N ASP A 108 -4.22 -3.47 3.75
CA ASP A 108 -3.59 -3.86 2.49
C ASP A 108 -4.22 -5.14 1.97
N CYS A 109 -4.41 -5.23 0.66
CA CYS A 109 -4.91 -6.42 -0.02
C CYS A 109 -4.27 -6.53 -1.40
N SER A 110 -3.58 -7.64 -1.65
CA SER A 110 -2.87 -7.90 -2.90
C SER A 110 -3.26 -9.25 -3.47
N VAL A 111 -3.52 -9.32 -4.77
CA VAL A 111 -3.58 -10.59 -5.51
C VAL A 111 -2.17 -11.12 -5.65
N VAL A 112 -1.95 -12.38 -5.31
CA VAL A 112 -0.63 -13.01 -5.33
C VAL A 112 -0.62 -14.24 -6.25
N THR A 113 0.55 -14.57 -6.75
CA THR A 113 0.78 -15.76 -7.59
C THR A 113 1.86 -16.64 -6.99
N GLY A 114 1.87 -17.92 -7.36
CA GLY A 114 2.96 -18.85 -6.98
C GLY A 114 2.82 -19.48 -5.60
N GLN A 115 1.70 -19.26 -4.90
CA GLN A 115 1.37 -19.89 -3.62
C GLN A 115 0.00 -20.58 -3.69
N SER A 116 -0.38 -21.29 -2.63
CA SER A 116 -1.71 -21.89 -2.48
C SER A 116 -2.82 -20.87 -2.15
N ALA A 117 -2.50 -19.60 -2.10
CA ALA A 117 -3.41 -18.51 -1.80
C ALA A 117 -3.56 -17.57 -3.00
N ASP A 118 -4.73 -16.99 -3.16
CA ASP A 118 -5.06 -16.03 -4.21
C ASP A 118 -4.85 -14.59 -3.76
N TYR A 119 -5.06 -14.33 -2.48
CA TYR A 119 -4.88 -13.01 -1.87
C TYR A 119 -3.99 -13.08 -0.64
N LEU A 120 -3.20 -12.03 -0.48
CA LEU A 120 -2.50 -11.72 0.76
C LEU A 120 -3.04 -10.40 1.27
N ILE A 121 -3.60 -10.41 2.49
CA ILE A 121 -4.11 -9.20 3.14
C ILE A 121 -3.34 -8.92 4.42
N ARG A 122 -3.28 -7.65 4.80
CA ARG A 122 -2.75 -7.22 6.09
C ARG A 122 -3.88 -6.64 6.92
N VAL A 123 -4.08 -7.26 8.08
CA VAL A 123 -5.11 -6.89 9.06
C VAL A 123 -4.44 -6.26 10.26
N VAL A 124 -4.97 -5.12 10.72
CA VAL A 124 -4.51 -4.40 11.92
C VAL A 124 -5.68 -4.25 12.88
N VAL A 125 -5.52 -4.81 14.07
CA VAL A 125 -6.58 -4.89 15.09
C VAL A 125 -6.01 -4.62 16.48
N LYS A 126 -6.89 -4.41 17.47
CA LYS A 126 -6.48 -4.08 18.83
C LYS A 126 -5.83 -5.26 19.55
N ASP A 127 -6.46 -6.44 19.43
CA ASP A 127 -6.07 -7.64 20.17
C ASP A 127 -6.55 -8.92 19.43
N MET A 128 -6.26 -10.08 20.00
CA MET A 128 -6.64 -11.38 19.47
C MET A 128 -8.16 -11.58 19.41
N LYS A 129 -8.90 -11.04 20.38
CA LYS A 129 -10.37 -11.14 20.39
C LYS A 129 -10.99 -10.32 19.25
N HIS A 130 -10.43 -9.14 18.98
CA HIS A 130 -10.83 -8.34 17.82
C HIS A 130 -10.48 -9.08 16.52
N PHE A 131 -9.30 -9.71 16.44
CA PHE A 131 -8.92 -10.51 15.27
C PHE A 131 -9.89 -11.68 15.04
N GLU A 132 -10.23 -12.41 16.08
CA GLU A 132 -11.22 -13.51 16.01
C GLU A 132 -12.55 -13.03 15.46
N ALA A 133 -13.05 -11.88 15.92
CA ALA A 133 -14.28 -11.29 15.42
C ALA A 133 -14.20 -10.92 13.91
N VAL A 134 -13.08 -10.38 13.46
CA VAL A 134 -12.83 -10.10 12.04
C VAL A 134 -12.74 -11.39 11.23
N LEU A 135 -11.99 -12.38 11.71
CA LEU A 135 -11.81 -13.65 11.03
C LEU A 135 -13.15 -14.37 10.84
N LEU A 136 -13.85 -14.64 11.94
CA LEU A 136 -15.08 -15.46 11.93
C LEU A 136 -16.32 -14.66 11.52
N GLY A 137 -16.35 -13.36 11.81
CA GLY A 137 -17.47 -12.50 11.51
C GLY A 137 -17.47 -11.90 10.10
N LYS A 138 -16.29 -11.75 9.51
CA LYS A 138 -16.09 -11.07 8.22
C LYS A 138 -15.41 -11.97 7.18
N LEU A 139 -14.12 -12.29 7.34
CA LEU A 139 -13.30 -12.91 6.31
C LEU A 139 -13.82 -14.28 5.84
N THR A 140 -14.13 -15.18 6.79
CA THR A 140 -14.62 -16.53 6.46
C THR A 140 -16.05 -16.54 5.92
N ARG A 141 -16.76 -15.43 5.98
CA ARG A 141 -18.14 -15.30 5.48
C ARG A 141 -18.21 -14.73 4.07
N ILE A 142 -17.11 -14.27 3.52
CA ILE A 142 -17.09 -13.75 2.14
C ILE A 142 -17.37 -14.91 1.17
N PRO A 143 -18.37 -14.80 0.29
CA PRO A 143 -18.68 -15.87 -0.66
C PRO A 143 -17.48 -16.21 -1.56
N GLY A 144 -17.14 -17.49 -1.61
CA GLY A 144 -16.03 -18.01 -2.41
C GLY A 144 -14.72 -18.19 -1.65
N VAL A 145 -14.62 -17.71 -0.42
CA VAL A 145 -13.46 -18.00 0.44
C VAL A 145 -13.52 -19.45 0.88
N THR A 146 -12.46 -20.21 0.62
CA THR A 146 -12.32 -21.64 0.97
C THR A 146 -11.21 -21.90 1.97
N GLY A 147 -10.23 -21.02 2.05
CA GLY A 147 -9.11 -21.14 2.96
C GLY A 147 -8.67 -19.78 3.50
N VAL A 148 -8.35 -19.75 4.80
CA VAL A 148 -7.81 -18.57 5.48
C VAL A 148 -6.68 -19.00 6.39
N HIS A 149 -5.47 -18.55 6.11
CA HIS A 149 -4.28 -18.83 6.92
C HIS A 149 -3.71 -17.50 7.47
N SER A 150 -3.61 -17.43 8.79
CA SER A 150 -3.18 -16.20 9.48
C SER A 150 -1.80 -16.39 10.10
N SER A 151 -0.93 -15.41 9.86
CA SER A 151 0.40 -15.29 10.46
C SER A 151 0.51 -13.98 11.20
N PHE A 152 0.84 -14.02 12.48
CA PHE A 152 0.92 -12.83 13.31
C PHE A 152 2.33 -12.23 13.29
N VAL A 153 2.40 -10.90 13.18
CA VAL A 153 3.66 -10.17 13.25
C VAL A 153 4.11 -10.08 14.71
N LEU A 154 5.19 -10.75 15.04
CA LEU A 154 5.78 -10.67 16.40
C LEU A 154 6.51 -9.36 16.60
N ARG A 155 7.22 -8.88 15.60
CA ARG A 155 7.89 -7.57 15.58
C ARG A 155 8.16 -7.11 14.16
N LYS A 156 8.10 -5.82 13.93
CA LYS A 156 8.54 -5.20 12.66
C LYS A 156 10.05 -4.95 12.74
N VAL A 157 10.82 -5.57 11.85
CA VAL A 157 12.28 -5.38 11.77
C VAL A 157 12.62 -4.16 10.91
N ILE A 158 11.89 -3.99 9.81
CA ILE A 158 12.01 -2.85 8.92
C ILE A 158 10.60 -2.35 8.60
N SER A 159 10.40 -1.03 8.71
CA SER A 159 9.17 -0.36 8.30
C SER A 159 9.55 0.91 7.55
N ARG A 160 9.56 0.83 6.25
CA ARG A 160 9.88 1.95 5.34
C ARG A 160 8.74 2.16 4.36
N THR A 161 8.54 3.41 4.00
CA THR A 161 7.64 3.81 2.90
C THR A 161 8.42 4.12 1.63
N GLU A 162 9.75 4.26 1.75
CA GLU A 162 10.63 4.63 0.64
C GLU A 162 10.88 3.46 -0.31
N ILE A 163 10.68 3.70 -1.59
CA ILE A 163 11.17 2.85 -2.68
C ILE A 163 12.57 3.29 -3.13
N PRO A 164 13.43 2.37 -3.60
CA PRO A 164 14.74 2.75 -4.13
C PRO A 164 14.58 3.53 -5.43
N LEU A 165 15.08 4.78 -5.43
CA LEU A 165 15.16 5.63 -6.61
C LEU A 165 16.61 5.59 -7.10
N THR A 166 16.86 4.84 -8.13
CA THR A 166 18.22 4.67 -8.75
C THR A 166 18.40 5.62 -9.92
#